data_29d1d775ca4dae041ee33bbb4f7fb056
#
_entry.id   29d1d775ca4dae041ee33bbb4f7fb056
#
_cell.length_a   1.000
_cell.length_b   1.000
_cell.length_c   1.000
_cell.angle_alpha   90.00
_cell.angle_beta   90.00
_cell.angle_gamma   90.00
#
_symmetry.space_group_name_H-M   'P 1'
#
loop_
_entity.id
_entity.type
_entity.pdbx_description
1 polymer ?
#
loop_
_entity_poly.entity_id
_entity_poly.type
_entity_poly.pdbx_seq_one_letter_code
_entity_poly.pdbx_strand_id
1 'polypeptide(L)'
;TKDGRGKTVKSRTEYDPTMLDVLTEEARQYITSIAGATKIVSNLQYTLTTQYQRTTIVDLHTQTRITCDEFLTCTDWENNTLSFPMIILETKSSQYPSPFDMWLWNNRHRPTRISKYCTTLAVLHPDLPSNKWHQTIKNYYPAPVS
;
A
#
# COMPACT_ATOMS: atom_id res chain seq x y z
N THR A 1 7.27 10.53 6.30
CA THR A 1 6.98 11.85 6.91
C THR A 1 6.30 12.77 5.92
N LYS A 2 5.63 13.83 6.38
CA LYS A 2 5.15 14.92 5.53
C LYS A 2 6.07 16.12 5.74
N ASP A 3 6.45 16.79 4.66
CA ASP A 3 7.12 18.09 4.77
C ASP A 3 6.13 19.18 5.22
N GLY A 4 6.63 20.37 5.55
CA GLY A 4 5.81 21.49 5.99
C GLY A 4 4.75 21.97 4.97
N ARG A 5 4.77 21.46 3.73
CA ARG A 5 3.80 21.70 2.66
C ARG A 5 2.82 20.53 2.46
N GLY A 6 2.85 19.53 3.34
CA GLY A 6 1.98 18.35 3.27
C GLY A 6 2.40 17.28 2.25
N LYS A 7 3.52 17.47 1.54
CA LYS A 7 4.05 16.47 0.60
C LYS A 7 4.63 15.28 1.36
N THR A 8 4.31 14.07 0.91
CA THR A 8 4.88 12.86 1.50
C THR A 8 6.34 12.70 1.10
N VAL A 9 7.23 12.72 2.08
CA VAL A 9 8.65 12.40 1.90
C VAL A 9 8.87 10.94 2.26
N LYS A 10 9.48 10.18 1.33
CA LYS A 10 9.82 8.77 1.52
C LYS A 10 11.33 8.65 1.66
N SER A 11 11.77 8.15 2.79
CA SER A 11 13.16 7.78 3.04
C SER A 11 13.29 6.27 2.99
N ARG A 12 14.41 5.76 2.51
CA ARG A 12 14.66 4.32 2.35
C ARG A 12 16.03 3.98 2.89
N THR A 13 16.16 2.78 3.42
CA THR A 13 17.41 2.13 3.79
C THR A 13 17.36 0.68 3.36
N GLU A 14 18.50 0.05 3.24
CA GLU A 14 18.60 -1.40 3.05
C GLU A 14 18.11 -2.10 4.31
N TYR A 15 17.54 -3.27 4.12
CA TYR A 15 17.03 -4.12 5.20
C TYR A 15 17.25 -5.59 4.86
N ASP A 16 17.64 -6.38 5.84
CA ASP A 16 17.84 -7.82 5.66
C ASP A 16 16.49 -8.50 5.37
N PRO A 17 16.31 -9.13 4.20
CA PRO A 17 15.06 -9.79 3.83
C PRO A 17 14.71 -10.99 4.72
N THR A 18 15.64 -11.52 5.51
CA THR A 18 15.38 -12.60 6.47
C THR A 18 14.80 -12.10 7.80
N MET A 19 14.79 -10.79 8.02
CA MET A 19 14.37 -10.14 9.27
C MET A 19 13.07 -9.31 9.09
N LEU A 20 12.20 -9.68 8.13
CA LEU A 20 11.04 -8.87 7.73
C LEU A 20 9.99 -8.67 8.85
N ASP A 21 9.91 -9.59 9.79
CA ASP A 21 9.00 -9.57 10.94
C ASP A 21 9.60 -8.94 12.20
N VAL A 22 10.88 -8.57 12.16
CA VAL A 22 11.63 -8.01 13.29
C VAL A 22 12.03 -6.57 12.99
N LEU A 23 11.83 -5.65 13.91
CA LEU A 23 12.39 -4.30 13.82
C LEU A 23 13.75 -4.29 14.50
N THR A 24 14.83 -4.36 13.69
CA THR A 24 16.21 -4.37 14.19
C THR A 24 16.59 -3.04 14.86
N GLU A 25 17.67 -3.02 15.64
CA GLU A 25 18.13 -1.81 16.31
C GLU A 25 18.57 -0.73 15.30
N GLU A 26 19.20 -1.13 14.21
CA GLU A 26 19.59 -0.22 13.11
C GLU A 26 18.35 0.41 12.47
N ALA A 27 17.30 -0.37 12.26
CA ALA A 27 16.03 0.14 11.72
C ALA A 27 15.36 1.11 12.70
N ARG A 28 15.40 0.84 14.01
CA ARG A 28 14.89 1.75 15.06
C ARG A 28 15.64 3.07 15.05
N GLN A 29 16.95 3.03 15.00
CA GLN A 29 17.81 4.21 14.93
C GLN A 29 17.54 5.03 13.67
N TYR A 30 17.42 4.36 12.51
CA TYR A 30 17.09 5.00 11.25
C TYR A 30 15.71 5.71 11.31
N ILE A 31 14.68 5.06 11.81
CA ILE A 31 13.34 5.65 11.94
C ILE A 31 13.39 6.84 12.92
N THR A 32 14.10 6.70 14.03
CA THR A 32 14.27 7.77 15.02
C THR A 32 14.94 8.99 14.43
N SER A 33 15.99 8.79 13.61
CA SER A 33 16.73 9.89 12.97
C SER A 33 15.86 10.69 11.99
N ILE A 34 14.88 10.04 11.32
CA ILE A 34 14.00 10.68 10.34
C ILE A 34 12.78 11.30 11.01
N ALA A 35 12.18 10.58 11.95
CA ALA A 35 10.88 10.96 12.54
C ALA A 35 11.03 11.84 13.78
N GLY A 36 12.21 11.91 14.41
CA GLY A 36 12.43 12.62 15.66
C GLY A 36 11.61 12.09 16.84
N ALA A 37 11.07 10.88 16.75
CA ALA A 37 10.03 10.38 17.64
C ALA A 37 10.42 9.05 18.29
N THR A 38 11.36 9.08 19.21
CA THR A 38 11.83 7.89 19.95
C THR A 38 10.68 7.10 20.61
N LYS A 39 9.68 7.79 21.18
CA LYS A 39 8.53 7.15 21.81
C LYS A 39 7.63 6.37 20.82
N ILE A 40 7.58 6.79 19.56
CA ILE A 40 6.79 6.09 18.54
C ILE A 40 7.51 4.81 18.14
N VAL A 41 8.83 4.85 18.01
CA VAL A 41 9.64 3.72 17.55
C VAL A 41 9.59 2.54 18.54
N SER A 42 9.57 2.81 19.85
CA SER A 42 9.47 1.76 20.87
C SER A 42 8.13 1.01 20.83
N ASN A 43 7.08 1.61 20.29
CA ASN A 43 5.74 1.04 20.21
C ASN A 43 5.39 0.45 18.83
N LEU A 44 6.33 0.46 17.87
CA LEU A 44 6.10 -0.16 16.57
C LEU A 44 6.05 -1.67 16.71
N GLN A 45 5.01 -2.25 16.12
CA GLN A 45 4.78 -3.68 16.09
C GLN A 45 4.47 -4.13 14.67
N TYR A 46 4.78 -5.39 14.38
CA TYR A 46 4.31 -6.05 13.17
C TYR A 46 2.78 -6.04 13.14
N THR A 47 2.20 -5.68 12.00
CA THR A 47 0.76 -5.54 11.87
C THR A 47 0.21 -6.31 10.67
N LEU A 48 0.87 -6.25 9.53
CA LEU A 48 0.40 -6.88 8.30
C LEU A 48 1.55 -7.14 7.34
N THR A 49 1.63 -8.36 6.82
CA THR A 49 2.43 -8.68 5.64
C THR A 49 1.57 -8.61 4.40
N THR A 50 2.09 -8.00 3.33
CA THR A 50 1.46 -8.00 2.01
C THR A 50 2.40 -8.63 0.99
N GLN A 51 1.92 -9.65 0.29
CA GLN A 51 2.63 -10.36 -0.77
C GLN A 51 1.86 -10.22 -2.07
N TYR A 52 2.57 -9.97 -3.17
CA TYR A 52 1.99 -9.86 -4.50
C TYR A 52 3.07 -10.01 -5.58
N GLN A 53 2.65 -10.34 -6.77
CA GLN A 53 3.52 -10.29 -7.95
C GLN A 53 3.34 -8.94 -8.63
N ARG A 54 4.46 -8.31 -9.01
CA ARG A 54 4.44 -6.99 -9.65
C ARG A 54 5.10 -7.01 -11.01
N THR A 55 4.34 -6.62 -12.02
CA THR A 55 4.86 -6.22 -13.33
C THR A 55 4.95 -4.69 -13.39
N THR A 56 6.06 -4.17 -13.87
CA THR A 56 6.27 -2.73 -14.06
C THR A 56 6.54 -2.44 -15.53
N ILE A 57 5.77 -1.52 -16.09
CA ILE A 57 5.94 -1.02 -17.46
C ILE A 57 6.29 0.47 -17.34
N VAL A 58 7.30 0.88 -18.09
CA VAL A 58 7.73 2.28 -18.17
C VAL A 58 7.66 2.75 -19.62
N ASP A 59 6.85 3.77 -19.86
CA ASP A 59 6.87 4.50 -21.12
C ASP A 59 7.94 5.61 -21.03
N LEU A 60 9.00 5.43 -21.78
CA LEU A 60 10.15 6.34 -21.78
C LEU A 60 9.84 7.71 -22.41
N HIS A 61 8.85 7.78 -23.31
CA HIS A 61 8.44 9.03 -23.96
C HIS A 61 7.64 9.94 -23.03
N THR A 62 6.66 9.38 -22.35
CA THR A 62 5.78 10.14 -21.46
C THR A 62 6.26 10.12 -20.01
N GLN A 63 7.32 9.39 -19.68
CA GLN A 63 7.78 9.16 -18.31
C GLN A 63 6.68 8.55 -17.42
N THR A 64 5.72 7.86 -18.03
CA THR A 64 4.64 7.20 -17.29
C THR A 64 5.09 5.83 -16.85
N ARG A 65 4.93 5.53 -15.57
CA ARG A 65 5.14 4.22 -14.98
C ARG A 65 3.81 3.61 -14.60
N ILE A 66 3.58 2.39 -15.06
CA ILE A 66 2.42 1.58 -14.75
C ILE A 66 2.90 0.39 -13.95
N THR A 67 2.31 0.12 -12.80
CA THR A 67 2.53 -1.11 -12.05
C THR A 67 1.24 -1.91 -12.00
N CYS A 68 1.37 -3.21 -12.24
CA CYS A 68 0.31 -4.20 -12.17
C CYS A 68 0.66 -5.16 -11.03
N ASP A 69 -0.16 -5.17 -9.98
CA ASP A 69 0.01 -6.04 -8.82
C ASP A 69 -1.06 -7.12 -8.83
N GLU A 70 -0.63 -8.39 -8.88
CA GLU A 70 -1.47 -9.58 -8.98
C GLU A 70 -1.25 -10.48 -7.77
N PHE A 71 -2.23 -11.34 -7.49
CA PHE A 71 -2.16 -12.33 -6.41
C PHE A 71 -1.87 -11.72 -5.05
N LEU A 72 -2.48 -10.55 -4.78
CA LEU A 72 -2.31 -9.90 -3.49
C LEU A 72 -2.88 -10.76 -2.37
N THR A 73 -1.99 -11.17 -1.46
CA THR A 73 -2.33 -11.87 -0.22
C THR A 73 -1.79 -11.06 0.96
N CYS A 74 -2.60 -10.93 1.98
CA CYS A 74 -2.25 -10.18 3.18
C CYS A 74 -2.49 -11.04 4.41
N THR A 75 -1.52 -11.08 5.32
CA THR A 75 -1.60 -11.84 6.57
C THR A 75 -1.32 -10.91 7.74
N ASP A 76 -2.21 -10.89 8.74
CA ASP A 76 -2.07 -10.06 9.92
C ASP A 76 -1.26 -10.74 11.04
N TRP A 77 -1.13 -10.07 12.20
CA TRP A 77 -0.40 -10.57 13.37
C TRP A 77 -1.07 -11.79 14.04
N GLU A 78 -2.33 -12.06 13.75
CA GLU A 78 -3.09 -13.21 14.26
C GLU A 78 -3.08 -14.37 13.26
N ASN A 79 -2.35 -14.24 12.15
CA ASN A 79 -2.30 -15.17 11.02
C ASN A 79 -3.63 -15.28 10.24
N ASN A 80 -4.54 -14.30 10.39
CA ASN A 80 -5.69 -14.21 9.50
C ASN A 80 -5.21 -13.78 8.12
N THR A 81 -5.63 -14.49 7.09
CA THR A 81 -5.18 -14.26 5.71
C THR A 81 -6.34 -13.85 4.83
N LEU A 82 -6.13 -12.81 4.04
CA LEU A 82 -7.06 -12.33 3.03
C LEU A 82 -6.37 -12.28 1.66
N SER A 83 -6.98 -12.96 0.67
CA SER A 83 -6.56 -12.87 -0.72
C SER A 83 -7.47 -11.91 -1.47
N PHE A 84 -6.87 -10.99 -2.23
CA PHE A 84 -7.60 -10.04 -3.06
C PHE A 84 -7.67 -10.55 -4.50
N PRO A 85 -8.88 -10.85 -5.03
CA PRO A 85 -9.03 -11.56 -6.30
C PRO A 85 -8.83 -10.67 -7.54
N MET A 86 -8.59 -9.36 -7.35
CA MET A 86 -8.49 -8.39 -8.43
C MET A 86 -7.05 -7.98 -8.68
N ILE A 87 -6.78 -7.52 -9.89
CA ILE A 87 -5.50 -6.88 -10.25
C ILE A 87 -5.55 -5.42 -9.83
N ILE A 88 -4.47 -4.92 -9.21
CA ILE A 88 -4.33 -3.51 -8.87
C ILE A 88 -3.39 -2.84 -9.85
N LEU A 89 -3.93 -1.92 -10.65
CA LEU A 89 -3.15 -1.05 -11.51
C LEU A 89 -2.88 0.29 -10.81
N GLU A 90 -1.63 0.72 -10.81
CA GLU A 90 -1.23 2.05 -10.35
C GLU A 90 -0.46 2.77 -11.45
N THR A 91 -0.93 3.95 -11.82
CA THR A 91 -0.26 4.83 -12.78
C THR A 91 0.48 5.95 -12.06
N LYS A 92 1.70 6.25 -12.50
CA LYS A 92 2.49 7.39 -12.06
C LYS A 92 3.05 8.13 -13.26
N SER A 93 2.67 9.39 -13.42
CA SER A 93 3.10 10.24 -14.51
C SER A 93 3.44 11.63 -14.01
N SER A 94 4.28 12.34 -14.74
CA SER A 94 4.53 13.77 -14.55
C SER A 94 3.33 14.61 -14.99
N GLN A 95 2.51 14.09 -15.92
CA GLN A 95 1.27 14.71 -16.39
C GLN A 95 0.06 13.88 -15.94
N TYR A 96 -0.96 14.54 -15.43
CA TYR A 96 -2.21 13.89 -15.05
C TYR A 96 -3.41 14.61 -15.72
N PRO A 97 -4.30 13.86 -16.38
CA PRO A 97 -4.22 12.42 -16.62
C PRO A 97 -3.16 12.06 -17.67
N SER A 98 -2.52 10.90 -17.50
CA SER A 98 -1.65 10.35 -18.55
C SER A 98 -2.46 9.79 -19.72
N PRO A 99 -1.86 9.55 -20.91
CA PRO A 99 -2.54 8.87 -22.00
C PRO A 99 -3.10 7.51 -21.61
N PHE A 100 -2.43 6.80 -20.72
CA PHE A 100 -2.89 5.51 -20.21
C PHE A 100 -4.09 5.66 -19.27
N ASP A 101 -4.11 6.70 -18.42
CA ASP A 101 -5.29 7.00 -17.58
C ASP A 101 -6.51 7.28 -18.46
N MET A 102 -6.33 8.06 -19.52
CA MET A 102 -7.41 8.36 -20.46
C MET A 102 -7.91 7.10 -21.17
N TRP A 103 -6.99 6.20 -21.58
CA TRP A 103 -7.38 4.92 -22.17
C TRP A 103 -8.19 4.06 -21.19
N LEU A 104 -7.76 3.95 -19.93
CA LEU A 104 -8.50 3.24 -18.89
C LEU A 104 -9.91 3.83 -18.73
N TRP A 105 -10.04 5.17 -18.68
CA TRP A 105 -11.33 5.84 -18.50
C TRP A 105 -12.28 5.62 -19.67
N ASN A 106 -11.76 5.62 -20.89
CA ASN A 106 -12.54 5.33 -22.10
C ASN A 106 -13.01 3.86 -22.12
N ASN A 107 -12.25 2.95 -21.48
CA ASN A 107 -12.63 1.56 -21.29
C ASN A 107 -13.39 1.31 -19.96
N ARG A 108 -13.96 2.35 -19.37
CA ARG A 108 -14.80 2.30 -18.16
C ARG A 108 -14.06 1.91 -16.86
N HIS A 109 -12.75 1.96 -16.85
CA HIS A 109 -11.95 1.77 -15.64
C HIS A 109 -11.68 3.11 -14.98
N ARG A 110 -12.36 3.39 -13.88
CA ARG A 110 -12.20 4.64 -13.13
C ARG A 110 -11.26 4.46 -11.93
N PRO A 111 -10.51 5.52 -11.58
CA PRO A 111 -9.63 5.43 -10.43
C PRO A 111 -10.40 5.13 -9.15
N THR A 112 -9.87 4.21 -8.36
CA THR A 112 -10.43 3.80 -7.08
C THR A 112 -9.45 4.12 -5.98
N ARG A 113 -9.95 4.65 -4.87
CA ARG A 113 -9.10 4.91 -3.70
C ARG A 113 -8.86 3.59 -2.96
N ILE A 114 -7.62 3.11 -3.00
CA ILE A 114 -7.21 1.88 -2.33
C ILE A 114 -5.88 2.08 -1.59
N SER A 115 -5.72 1.36 -0.51
CA SER A 115 -4.44 1.13 0.17
C SER A 115 -4.38 -0.35 0.52
N LYS A 116 -3.43 -1.09 -0.05
CA LYS A 116 -3.27 -2.52 0.25
C LYS A 116 -3.28 -2.78 1.76
N TYR A 117 -2.50 -2.01 2.51
CA TYR A 117 -2.41 -2.10 3.96
C TYR A 117 -3.73 -1.73 4.66
N CYS A 118 -4.18 -0.47 4.51
CA CYS A 118 -5.32 0.03 5.30
C CYS A 118 -6.65 -0.64 4.92
N THR A 119 -6.84 -0.95 3.62
CA THR A 119 -8.10 -1.54 3.15
C THR A 119 -8.20 -2.98 3.64
N THR A 120 -7.12 -3.76 3.52
CA THR A 120 -7.10 -5.15 4.00
C THR A 120 -7.24 -5.23 5.50
N LEU A 121 -6.52 -4.38 6.24
CA LEU A 121 -6.60 -4.35 7.69
C LEU A 121 -8.02 -4.04 8.17
N ALA A 122 -8.72 -3.10 7.51
CA ALA A 122 -10.11 -2.78 7.82
C ALA A 122 -11.12 -3.89 7.45
N VAL A 123 -10.75 -4.80 6.53
CA VAL A 123 -11.56 -6.00 6.24
C VAL A 123 -11.32 -7.08 7.29
N LEU A 124 -10.08 -7.31 7.69
CA LEU A 124 -9.72 -8.31 8.70
C LEU A 124 -10.17 -7.89 10.11
N HIS A 125 -10.18 -6.59 10.38
CA HIS A 125 -10.56 -6.01 11.67
C HIS A 125 -11.66 -4.94 11.50
N PRO A 126 -12.95 -5.36 11.41
CA PRO A 126 -14.07 -4.46 11.11
C PRO A 126 -14.34 -3.35 12.14
N ASP A 127 -13.80 -3.49 13.33
CA ASP A 127 -13.83 -2.49 14.41
C ASP A 127 -12.89 -1.28 14.16
N LEU A 128 -11.96 -1.43 13.22
CA LEU A 128 -11.08 -0.32 12.84
C LEU A 128 -11.80 0.71 11.96
N PRO A 129 -11.45 2.01 12.07
CA PRO A 129 -12.04 3.05 11.24
C PRO A 129 -11.84 2.80 9.73
N SER A 130 -12.92 2.54 9.00
CA SER A 130 -12.89 2.15 7.59
C SER A 130 -13.58 3.14 6.64
N ASN A 131 -14.17 4.24 7.12
CA ASN A 131 -14.97 5.18 6.33
C ASN A 131 -14.31 5.60 5.02
N LYS A 132 -13.00 5.84 5.05
CA LYS A 132 -12.22 6.24 3.86
C LYS A 132 -12.18 5.16 2.77
N TRP A 133 -12.34 3.89 3.14
CA TRP A 133 -12.19 2.72 2.30
C TRP A 133 -13.51 1.98 2.06
N HIS A 134 -14.60 2.44 2.70
CA HIS A 134 -15.90 1.76 2.70
C HIS A 134 -16.37 1.37 1.29
N GLN A 135 -16.31 2.28 0.33
CA GLN A 135 -16.76 2.01 -1.05
C GLN A 135 -15.88 0.94 -1.74
N THR A 136 -14.57 0.99 -1.51
CA THR A 136 -13.63 0.01 -2.06
C THR A 136 -13.84 -1.37 -1.44
N ILE A 137 -14.04 -1.42 -0.13
CA ILE A 137 -14.34 -2.67 0.58
C ILE A 137 -15.62 -3.26 0.03
N LYS A 138 -16.69 -2.48 -0.02
CA LYS A 138 -17.99 -2.95 -0.50
C LYS A 138 -17.96 -3.49 -1.93
N ASN A 139 -17.18 -2.88 -2.81
CA ASN A 139 -17.18 -3.20 -4.24
C ASN A 139 -16.24 -4.35 -4.60
N TYR A 140 -15.15 -4.52 -3.88
CA TYR A 140 -14.04 -5.37 -4.33
C TYR A 140 -13.58 -6.43 -3.34
N TYR A 141 -13.99 -6.35 -2.09
CA TYR A 141 -13.66 -7.38 -1.11
C TYR A 141 -14.85 -8.29 -0.89
N PRO A 142 -14.64 -9.62 -0.79
CA PRO A 142 -15.71 -10.54 -0.46
C PRO A 142 -16.31 -10.16 0.91
N ALA A 143 -17.60 -10.36 1.06
CA ALA A 143 -18.22 -10.24 2.36
C ALA A 143 -17.50 -11.18 3.35
N PRO A 144 -17.29 -10.77 4.61
CA PRO A 144 -16.73 -11.67 5.60
C PRO A 144 -17.58 -12.93 5.64
N VAL A 145 -16.92 -14.10 5.57
CA VAL A 145 -17.59 -15.40 5.71
C VAL A 145 -18.09 -15.44 7.14
N SER A 146 -19.42 -15.36 7.29
CA SER A 146 -20.13 -15.49 8.57
C SER A 146 -20.03 -16.90 9.13
#